data_6e396b62e7e97be56ba9fb8880a0c44c
#
_entry.id   6e396b62e7e97be56ba9fb8880a0c44c
#
_cell.length_a   1.000
_cell.length_b   1.000
_cell.length_c   1.000
_cell.angle_alpha   90.00
_cell.angle_beta   90.00
_cell.angle_gamma   90.00
#
_symmetry.space_group_name_H-M   'P 1'
#
loop_
_entity.id
_entity.type
_entity.pdbx_description
1 polymer ?
#
loop_
_entity_poly.entity_id
_entity_poly.type
_entity_poly.pdbx_seq_one_letter_code
_entity_poly.pdbx_strand_id
1 'polypeptide(L)'
;LLEGGVDLFIIETQFDLLCVKAAMLAARNTMRAAGREIPIQLQVTMETTGRMLLGTEISAALATVDALKPDIIGINCATGPTEMGEHLRYLSQHSRVPISCLPNAGMPSVVDGKMHYDLTPAELAEYHQRHVSDLGINIIGGCCGTTPAHLEAVVQACADLEVVPRTPEFEPSA
;
A
#
# COMPACT_ATOMS: atom_id res chain seq x y z
N LEU A 1 -5.06 -4.05 -20.40
CA LEU A 1 -3.85 -4.29 -19.60
C LEU A 1 -3.37 -5.75 -19.73
N LEU A 2 -4.22 -6.73 -19.46
CA LEU A 2 -3.82 -8.15 -19.53
C LEU A 2 -3.30 -8.57 -20.90
N GLU A 3 -3.95 -8.12 -21.98
CA GLU A 3 -3.50 -8.32 -23.36
C GLU A 3 -2.16 -7.65 -23.67
N GLY A 4 -1.85 -6.55 -22.95
CA GLY A 4 -0.56 -5.86 -23.05
C GLY A 4 0.60 -6.59 -22.37
N GLY A 5 0.35 -7.72 -21.72
CA GLY A 5 1.39 -8.57 -21.14
C GLY A 5 1.87 -8.15 -19.76
N VAL A 6 1.07 -7.41 -18.98
CA VAL A 6 1.43 -7.04 -17.59
C VAL A 6 1.56 -8.27 -16.71
N ASP A 7 2.47 -8.23 -15.73
CA ASP A 7 2.76 -9.33 -14.81
C ASP A 7 2.03 -9.20 -13.46
N LEU A 8 1.43 -8.05 -13.19
CA LEU A 8 0.73 -7.72 -11.95
C LEU A 8 -0.38 -6.71 -12.24
N PHE A 9 -1.53 -6.84 -11.59
CA PHE A 9 -2.51 -5.76 -11.47
C PHE A 9 -2.31 -5.01 -10.16
N ILE A 10 -2.30 -3.67 -10.21
CA ILE A 10 -2.38 -2.82 -9.04
C ILE A 10 -3.72 -2.09 -9.06
N ILE A 11 -4.54 -2.33 -8.04
CA ILE A 11 -5.77 -1.58 -7.77
C ILE A 11 -5.42 -0.64 -6.62
N GLU A 12 -5.11 0.61 -6.93
CA GLU A 12 -4.55 1.56 -5.96
C GLU A 12 -5.47 2.74 -5.66
N THR A 13 -5.16 3.48 -4.60
CA THR A 13 -5.83 4.72 -4.18
C THR A 13 -7.33 4.51 -3.96
N GLN A 14 -7.66 3.40 -3.30
CA GLN A 14 -9.04 3.03 -3.07
C GLN A 14 -9.54 3.56 -1.71
N PHE A 15 -10.62 4.31 -1.73
CA PHE A 15 -11.27 4.88 -0.54
C PHE A 15 -12.74 4.47 -0.41
N ASP A 16 -13.22 3.60 -1.32
CA ASP A 16 -14.55 2.99 -1.29
C ASP A 16 -14.46 1.48 -1.49
N LEU A 17 -14.86 0.71 -0.49
CA LEU A 17 -14.77 -0.75 -0.51
C LEU A 17 -15.73 -1.40 -1.53
N LEU A 18 -16.79 -0.72 -1.94
CA LEU A 18 -17.66 -1.23 -3.02
C LEU A 18 -16.95 -1.13 -4.38
N CYS A 19 -16.24 -0.02 -4.62
CA CYS A 19 -15.39 0.12 -5.80
C CYS A 19 -14.27 -0.92 -5.81
N VAL A 20 -13.63 -1.16 -4.67
CA VAL A 20 -12.65 -2.25 -4.49
C VAL A 20 -13.22 -3.59 -4.93
N LYS A 21 -14.40 -3.95 -4.41
CA LYS A 21 -15.07 -5.21 -4.76
C LYS A 21 -15.34 -5.32 -6.27
N ALA A 22 -15.84 -4.25 -6.88
CA ALA A 22 -16.11 -4.21 -8.31
C ALA A 22 -14.83 -4.39 -9.13
N ALA A 23 -13.74 -3.71 -8.78
CA ALA A 23 -12.46 -3.80 -9.45
C ALA A 23 -11.84 -5.22 -9.33
N MET A 24 -11.87 -5.80 -8.14
CA MET A 24 -11.40 -7.17 -7.89
C MET A 24 -12.17 -8.21 -8.70
N LEU A 25 -13.50 -8.10 -8.75
CA LEU A 25 -14.34 -9.00 -9.55
C LEU A 25 -14.07 -8.84 -11.04
N ALA A 26 -13.92 -7.60 -11.53
CA ALA A 26 -13.59 -7.34 -12.92
C ALA A 26 -12.23 -7.92 -13.31
N ALA A 27 -11.19 -7.71 -12.50
CA ALA A 27 -9.85 -8.26 -12.71
C ALA A 27 -9.90 -9.79 -12.83
N ARG A 28 -10.55 -10.46 -11.87
CA ARG A 28 -10.68 -11.93 -11.85
C ARG A 28 -11.47 -12.49 -13.02
N ASN A 29 -12.59 -11.84 -13.37
CA ASN A 29 -13.39 -12.28 -14.52
C ASN A 29 -12.59 -12.14 -15.81
N THR A 30 -11.82 -11.07 -15.97
CA THR A 30 -10.95 -10.86 -17.13
C THR A 30 -9.84 -11.92 -17.21
N MET A 31 -9.16 -12.19 -16.09
CA MET A 31 -8.14 -13.24 -16.02
C MET A 31 -8.70 -14.62 -16.37
N ARG A 32 -9.86 -14.97 -15.80
CA ARG A 32 -10.54 -16.23 -16.09
C ARG A 32 -10.92 -16.35 -17.57
N ALA A 33 -11.47 -15.29 -18.16
CA ALA A 33 -11.83 -15.27 -19.58
C ALA A 33 -10.62 -15.41 -20.50
N ALA A 34 -9.47 -14.85 -20.10
CA ALA A 34 -8.22 -14.93 -20.85
C ALA A 34 -7.41 -16.22 -20.59
N GLY A 35 -7.79 -17.03 -19.61
CA GLY A 35 -7.02 -18.21 -19.18
C GLY A 35 -5.63 -17.87 -18.63
N ARG A 36 -5.44 -16.66 -18.09
CA ARG A 36 -4.16 -16.17 -17.56
C ARG A 36 -4.34 -15.58 -16.17
N GLU A 37 -3.73 -16.18 -15.18
CA GLU A 37 -3.71 -15.68 -13.80
C GLU A 37 -2.44 -14.87 -13.56
N ILE A 38 -2.59 -13.70 -12.94
CA ILE A 38 -1.51 -12.83 -12.47
C ILE A 38 -1.87 -12.31 -11.08
N PRO A 39 -0.88 -11.94 -10.25
CA PRO A 39 -1.14 -11.39 -8.92
C PRO A 39 -1.93 -10.09 -8.96
N ILE A 40 -2.71 -9.85 -7.90
CA ILE A 40 -3.42 -8.59 -7.68
C ILE A 40 -2.91 -7.94 -6.39
N GLN A 41 -2.31 -6.77 -6.51
CA GLN A 41 -2.00 -5.89 -5.41
C GLN A 41 -3.15 -4.90 -5.22
N LEU A 42 -3.68 -4.85 -4.01
CA LEU A 42 -4.75 -3.93 -3.64
C LEU A 42 -4.26 -2.93 -2.61
N GLN A 43 -4.50 -1.63 -2.85
CA GLN A 43 -4.11 -0.57 -1.94
C GLN A 43 -5.29 0.32 -1.58
N VAL A 44 -5.52 0.47 -0.28
CA VAL A 44 -6.49 1.41 0.26
C VAL A 44 -5.80 2.73 0.62
N THR A 45 -6.57 3.80 0.69
CA THR A 45 -6.07 5.14 1.04
C THR A 45 -6.66 5.58 2.36
N MET A 46 -5.78 5.95 3.30
CA MET A 46 -6.14 6.39 4.64
C MET A 46 -5.87 7.89 4.77
N GLU A 47 -6.90 8.65 5.13
CA GLU A 47 -6.82 10.09 5.34
C GLU A 47 -6.14 10.43 6.67
N THR A 48 -5.79 11.69 6.86
CA THR A 48 -5.23 12.22 8.12
C THR A 48 -6.13 12.01 9.34
N THR A 49 -7.41 11.74 9.11
CA THR A 49 -8.38 11.38 10.16
C THR A 49 -8.18 9.97 10.71
N GLY A 50 -7.25 9.19 10.14
CA GLY A 50 -7.06 7.77 10.48
C GLY A 50 -8.10 6.84 9.87
N ARG A 51 -8.89 7.32 8.89
CA ARG A 51 -9.97 6.57 8.22
C ARG A 51 -9.90 6.75 6.72
N MET A 52 -10.45 5.83 5.98
CA MET A 52 -10.74 6.03 4.56
C MET A 52 -11.72 7.20 4.39
N LEU A 53 -11.77 7.83 3.24
CA LEU A 53 -12.63 8.99 2.95
C LEU A 53 -14.10 8.79 3.36
N LEU A 54 -14.64 7.59 3.23
CA LEU A 54 -16.00 7.23 3.62
C LEU A 54 -16.12 6.75 5.09
N GLY A 55 -15.09 6.97 5.92
CA GLY A 55 -15.13 6.71 7.36
C GLY A 55 -14.72 5.30 7.80
N THR A 56 -14.31 4.42 6.88
CA THR A 56 -13.89 3.05 7.21
C THR A 56 -12.51 3.04 7.88
N GLU A 57 -12.37 2.32 8.98
CA GLU A 57 -11.10 2.08 9.67
C GLU A 57 -10.28 0.98 8.98
N ILE A 58 -8.98 0.96 9.22
CA ILE A 58 -8.07 -0.01 8.58
C ILE A 58 -8.43 -1.45 8.93
N SER A 59 -8.94 -1.71 10.13
CA SER A 59 -9.40 -3.03 10.58
C SER A 59 -10.59 -3.54 9.75
N ALA A 60 -11.59 -2.70 9.55
CA ALA A 60 -12.76 -3.02 8.73
C ALA A 60 -12.40 -3.14 7.24
N ALA A 61 -11.47 -2.29 6.78
CA ALA A 61 -10.94 -2.39 5.41
C ALA A 61 -10.23 -3.72 5.21
N LEU A 62 -9.31 -4.12 6.11
CA LEU A 62 -8.60 -5.39 6.04
C LEU A 62 -9.56 -6.58 6.03
N ALA A 63 -10.54 -6.63 6.94
CA ALA A 63 -11.52 -7.71 7.01
C ALA A 63 -12.32 -7.86 5.71
N THR A 64 -12.71 -6.73 5.10
CA THR A 64 -13.45 -6.72 3.84
C THR A 64 -12.58 -7.17 2.67
N VAL A 65 -11.35 -6.66 2.60
CA VAL A 65 -10.40 -6.93 1.52
C VAL A 65 -9.89 -8.36 1.59
N ASP A 66 -9.61 -8.89 2.77
CA ASP A 66 -9.15 -10.27 2.97
C ASP A 66 -10.17 -11.29 2.43
N ALA A 67 -11.46 -11.02 2.57
CA ALA A 67 -12.53 -11.82 1.97
C ALA A 67 -12.49 -11.83 0.42
N LEU A 68 -11.91 -10.80 -0.19
CA LEU A 68 -11.69 -10.72 -1.64
C LEU A 68 -10.41 -11.42 -2.10
N LYS A 69 -9.56 -11.86 -1.17
CA LYS A 69 -8.33 -12.64 -1.40
C LYS A 69 -7.37 -11.98 -2.40
N PRO A 70 -6.93 -10.73 -2.21
CA PRO A 70 -5.82 -10.19 -3.00
C PRO A 70 -4.53 -10.97 -2.69
N ASP A 71 -3.55 -10.90 -3.59
CA ASP A 71 -2.24 -11.51 -3.36
C ASP A 71 -1.34 -10.61 -2.51
N ILE A 72 -1.57 -9.30 -2.56
CA ILE A 72 -0.86 -8.27 -1.79
C ILE A 72 -1.87 -7.23 -1.34
N ILE A 73 -1.78 -6.80 -0.06
CA ILE A 73 -2.54 -5.66 0.46
C ILE A 73 -1.59 -4.50 0.78
N GLY A 74 -2.06 -3.28 0.70
CA GLY A 74 -1.23 -2.13 1.09
C GLY A 74 -1.98 -0.84 1.27
N ILE A 75 -1.20 0.20 1.51
CA ILE A 75 -1.65 1.58 1.66
C ILE A 75 -0.85 2.47 0.73
N ASN A 76 -1.52 3.37 0.03
CA ASN A 76 -0.85 4.40 -0.77
C ASN A 76 -1.56 5.74 -0.67
N CYS A 77 -0.82 6.81 -0.96
CA CYS A 77 -1.33 8.17 -1.14
C CYS A 77 -1.96 8.79 0.13
N ALA A 78 -2.60 9.93 -0.03
CA ALA A 78 -3.21 10.87 0.95
C ALA A 78 -2.20 11.44 1.94
N THR A 79 -1.36 10.61 2.58
CA THR A 79 -0.47 11.00 3.66
C THR A 79 0.99 10.62 3.39
N GLY A 80 1.88 11.12 4.24
CA GLY A 80 3.29 10.72 4.26
C GLY A 80 3.52 9.45 5.09
N PRO A 81 4.77 8.98 5.16
CA PRO A 81 5.10 7.72 5.86
C PRO A 81 4.87 7.81 7.37
N THR A 82 4.92 9.00 7.97
CA THR A 82 4.64 9.20 9.40
C THR A 82 3.22 8.83 9.75
N GLU A 83 2.26 9.37 9.02
CA GLU A 83 0.83 9.19 9.25
C GLU A 83 0.38 7.76 8.94
N MET A 84 1.08 7.07 8.03
CA MET A 84 0.79 5.67 7.70
C MET A 84 1.22 4.67 8.79
N GLY A 85 2.08 5.07 9.73
CA GLY A 85 2.73 4.17 10.68
C GLY A 85 1.78 3.28 11.48
N GLU A 86 0.70 3.83 12.03
CA GLU A 86 -0.27 3.05 12.81
C GLU A 86 -1.05 2.04 11.94
N HIS A 87 -1.40 2.45 10.73
CA HIS A 87 -2.11 1.56 9.78
C HIS A 87 -1.23 0.41 9.31
N LEU A 88 0.06 0.70 9.04
CA LEU A 88 1.04 -0.32 8.68
C LEU A 88 1.30 -1.28 9.82
N ARG A 89 1.35 -0.78 11.07
CA ARG A 89 1.48 -1.62 12.26
C ARG A 89 0.30 -2.58 12.39
N TYR A 90 -0.93 -2.07 12.21
CA TYR A 90 -2.12 -2.91 12.21
C TYR A 90 -2.07 -3.98 11.11
N LEU A 91 -1.75 -3.60 9.87
CA LEU A 91 -1.60 -4.55 8.77
C LEU A 91 -0.51 -5.59 9.04
N SER A 92 0.64 -5.17 9.61
CA SER A 92 1.74 -6.05 9.98
C SER A 92 1.30 -7.14 10.94
N GLN A 93 0.46 -6.80 11.91
CA GLN A 93 -0.04 -7.72 12.94
C GLN A 93 -1.14 -8.66 12.44
N HIS A 94 -1.94 -8.25 11.44
CA HIS A 94 -3.17 -8.97 11.11
C HIS A 94 -3.24 -9.46 9.65
N SER A 95 -2.47 -8.91 8.72
CA SER A 95 -2.51 -9.33 7.32
C SER A 95 -1.77 -10.65 7.09
N ARG A 96 -2.44 -11.59 6.44
CA ARG A 96 -1.90 -12.90 6.06
C ARG A 96 -1.15 -12.91 4.72
N VAL A 97 -1.28 -11.85 3.96
CA VAL A 97 -0.60 -11.68 2.67
C VAL A 97 0.52 -10.64 2.77
N PRO A 98 1.46 -10.59 1.81
CA PRO A 98 2.46 -9.54 1.74
C PRO A 98 1.85 -8.14 1.80
N ILE A 99 2.58 -7.19 2.41
CA ILE A 99 2.13 -5.82 2.60
C ILE A 99 2.95 -4.86 1.75
N SER A 100 2.27 -3.90 1.16
CA SER A 100 2.84 -2.83 0.37
C SER A 100 2.62 -1.46 1.04
N CYS A 101 3.62 -0.57 0.95
CA CYS A 101 3.60 0.79 1.47
C CYS A 101 4.14 1.76 0.43
N LEU A 102 3.26 2.62 -0.11
CA LEU A 102 3.61 3.64 -1.12
C LEU A 102 3.12 5.03 -0.66
N PRO A 103 3.82 5.68 0.29
CA PRO A 103 3.43 6.98 0.82
C PRO A 103 3.70 8.11 -0.18
N ASN A 104 3.10 9.26 0.05
CA ASN A 104 3.54 10.50 -0.56
C ASN A 104 4.92 10.91 0.00
N ALA A 105 5.65 11.75 -0.71
CA ALA A 105 6.89 12.35 -0.22
C ALA A 105 6.61 13.42 0.87
N GLY A 106 5.92 13.02 1.92
CA GLY A 106 5.40 13.87 2.99
C GLY A 106 3.98 14.37 2.73
N MET A 107 3.51 15.26 3.61
CA MET A 107 2.21 15.90 3.45
C MET A 107 2.26 16.99 2.38
N PRO A 108 1.26 17.06 1.49
CA PRO A 108 1.22 18.12 0.49
C PRO A 108 1.01 19.50 1.13
N SER A 109 1.76 20.48 0.66
CA SER A 109 1.61 21.89 0.98
C SER A 109 1.48 22.71 -0.31
N VAL A 110 0.98 23.95 -0.20
CA VAL A 110 0.90 24.86 -1.35
C VAL A 110 1.90 25.99 -1.15
N VAL A 111 2.91 26.04 -2.02
CA VAL A 111 3.94 27.09 -2.04
C VAL A 111 3.86 27.81 -3.39
N ASP A 112 3.67 29.11 -3.39
CA ASP A 112 3.55 29.93 -4.60
C ASP A 112 2.50 29.39 -5.61
N GLY A 113 1.38 28.88 -5.09
CA GLY A 113 0.29 28.32 -5.90
C GLY A 113 0.58 26.96 -6.54
N LYS A 114 1.68 26.31 -6.16
CA LYS A 114 2.05 24.95 -6.62
C LYS A 114 2.06 23.98 -5.47
N MET A 115 1.68 22.74 -5.79
CA MET A 115 1.80 21.63 -4.83
C MET A 115 3.26 21.32 -4.54
N HIS A 116 3.61 21.23 -3.28
CA HIS A 116 4.95 20.95 -2.78
C HIS A 116 4.92 19.78 -1.80
N TYR A 117 5.99 18.98 -1.78
CA TYR A 117 6.21 17.85 -0.87
C TYR A 117 7.60 17.98 -0.28
N ASP A 118 7.70 17.99 1.05
CA ASP A 118 8.92 18.38 1.77
C ASP A 118 9.83 17.20 2.13
N LEU A 119 9.33 15.95 2.09
CA LEU A 119 10.10 14.79 2.48
C LEU A 119 11.25 14.55 1.50
N THR A 120 12.45 14.48 2.01
CA THR A 120 13.66 14.23 1.20
C THR A 120 13.84 12.75 0.84
N PRO A 121 14.63 12.42 -0.21
CA PRO A 121 14.99 11.05 -0.54
C PRO A 121 15.58 10.26 0.63
N ALA A 122 16.45 10.86 1.43
CA ALA A 122 17.06 10.21 2.58
C ALA A 122 16.05 9.88 3.68
N GLU A 123 15.15 10.81 3.99
CA GLU A 123 14.09 10.59 4.96
C GLU A 123 13.12 9.48 4.52
N LEU A 124 12.70 9.46 3.25
CA LEU A 124 11.86 8.38 2.73
C LEU A 124 12.56 7.02 2.86
N ALA A 125 13.84 6.96 2.54
CA ALA A 125 14.65 5.74 2.67
C ALA A 125 14.71 5.27 4.13
N GLU A 126 14.93 6.17 5.09
CA GLU A 126 14.94 5.85 6.52
C GLU A 126 13.59 5.30 7.03
N TYR A 127 12.48 5.87 6.58
CA TYR A 127 11.17 5.32 6.89
C TYR A 127 11.01 3.90 6.34
N HIS A 128 11.38 3.66 5.10
CA HIS A 128 11.26 2.34 4.48
C HIS A 128 12.19 1.29 5.11
N GLN A 129 13.39 1.66 5.54
CA GLN A 129 14.23 0.76 6.31
C GLN A 129 13.49 0.25 7.56
N ARG A 130 12.89 1.16 8.33
CA ARG A 130 12.07 0.79 9.51
C ARG A 130 10.83 -0.02 9.14
N HIS A 131 10.16 0.30 8.04
CA HIS A 131 9.01 -0.48 7.58
C HIS A 131 9.38 -1.94 7.27
N VAL A 132 10.54 -2.16 6.65
CA VAL A 132 11.05 -3.50 6.32
C VAL A 132 11.53 -4.23 7.58
N SER A 133 12.40 -3.58 8.40
CA SER A 133 13.07 -4.21 9.53
C SER A 133 12.18 -4.41 10.75
N ASP A 134 11.20 -3.53 11.00
CA ASP A 134 10.40 -3.55 12.22
C ASP A 134 8.98 -4.05 12.00
N LEU A 135 8.41 -3.82 10.80
CA LEU A 135 7.03 -4.15 10.48
C LEU A 135 6.88 -5.27 9.44
N GLY A 136 7.95 -5.72 8.81
CA GLY A 136 7.89 -6.77 7.80
C GLY A 136 7.12 -6.38 6.55
N ILE A 137 7.22 -5.12 6.14
CA ILE A 137 6.63 -4.65 4.88
C ILE A 137 7.44 -5.21 3.71
N ASN A 138 6.76 -5.80 2.74
CA ASN A 138 7.40 -6.56 1.66
C ASN A 138 7.64 -5.74 0.39
N ILE A 139 6.78 -4.76 0.12
CA ILE A 139 6.84 -3.92 -1.08
C ILE A 139 6.84 -2.46 -0.64
N ILE A 140 7.85 -1.74 -1.05
CA ILE A 140 8.07 -0.34 -0.67
C ILE A 140 8.26 0.52 -1.92
N GLY A 141 7.94 1.80 -1.80
CA GLY A 141 8.08 2.75 -2.90
C GLY A 141 7.52 4.11 -2.53
N GLY A 142 6.86 4.78 -3.46
CA GLY A 142 6.29 6.09 -3.21
C GLY A 142 5.12 6.41 -4.11
N CYS A 143 4.36 7.45 -3.73
CA CYS A 143 3.24 7.98 -4.47
C CYS A 143 3.49 9.45 -4.83
N CYS A 144 2.57 10.36 -4.51
CA CYS A 144 2.67 11.76 -4.90
C CYS A 144 3.93 12.44 -4.34
N GLY A 145 4.57 13.28 -5.15
CA GLY A 145 5.81 13.97 -4.79
C GLY A 145 7.08 13.13 -4.85
N THR A 146 6.98 11.81 -4.96
CA THR A 146 8.14 10.92 -5.09
C THR A 146 8.80 11.08 -6.46
N THR A 147 10.12 11.27 -6.46
CA THR A 147 10.95 11.41 -7.66
C THR A 147 11.87 10.19 -7.84
N PRO A 148 12.53 10.04 -8.99
CA PRO A 148 13.53 8.97 -9.17
C PRO A 148 14.62 8.95 -8.09
N ALA A 149 15.05 10.13 -7.60
CA ALA A 149 16.04 10.21 -6.51
C ALA A 149 15.53 9.61 -5.20
N HIS A 150 14.25 9.75 -4.88
CA HIS A 150 13.64 9.10 -3.72
C HIS A 150 13.70 7.56 -3.86
N LEU A 151 13.30 7.05 -5.02
CA LEU A 151 13.31 5.60 -5.26
C LEU A 151 14.72 5.03 -5.27
N GLU A 152 15.69 5.75 -5.84
CA GLU A 152 17.10 5.37 -5.80
C GLU A 152 17.62 5.26 -4.37
N ALA A 153 17.35 6.26 -3.51
CA ALA A 153 17.74 6.24 -2.11
C ALA A 153 17.08 5.07 -1.35
N VAL A 154 15.80 4.80 -1.59
CA VAL A 154 15.08 3.67 -1.00
C VAL A 154 15.70 2.34 -1.42
N VAL A 155 15.96 2.14 -2.71
CA VAL A 155 16.59 0.91 -3.23
C VAL A 155 17.96 0.71 -2.61
N GLN A 156 18.81 1.74 -2.58
CA GLN A 156 20.15 1.65 -1.99
C GLN A 156 20.11 1.32 -0.49
N ALA A 157 19.21 1.96 0.25
CA ALA A 157 19.11 1.78 1.70
C ALA A 157 18.51 0.43 2.10
N CYS A 158 17.67 -0.17 1.26
CA CYS A 158 16.94 -1.40 1.60
C CYS A 158 17.47 -2.65 0.86
N ALA A 159 18.45 -2.53 -0.04
CA ALA A 159 18.92 -3.63 -0.90
C ALA A 159 19.36 -4.88 -0.13
N ASP A 160 20.02 -4.70 1.01
CA ASP A 160 20.58 -5.79 1.83
C ASP A 160 19.74 -6.10 3.08
N LEU A 161 18.56 -5.49 3.22
CA LEU A 161 17.69 -5.74 4.36
C LEU A 161 16.89 -7.03 4.18
N GLU A 162 16.89 -7.83 5.23
CA GLU A 162 15.95 -8.94 5.35
C GLU A 162 14.62 -8.43 5.89
N VAL A 163 13.53 -8.85 5.25
CA VAL A 163 12.18 -8.55 5.72
C VAL A 163 11.93 -9.33 7.00
N VAL A 164 11.60 -8.66 8.10
CA VAL A 164 11.30 -9.34 9.35
C VAL A 164 10.07 -10.26 9.17
N PRO A 165 10.15 -11.54 9.62
CA PRO A 165 9.02 -12.44 9.53
C PRO A 165 7.85 -11.93 10.37
N ARG A 166 6.65 -11.96 9.81
CA ARG A 166 5.41 -11.63 10.50
C ARG A 166 4.67 -12.90 10.92
N THR A 167 4.09 -12.87 12.10
CA THR A 167 3.17 -13.91 12.59
C THR A 167 1.82 -13.24 12.82
N PRO A 168 0.94 -13.19 11.81
CA PRO A 168 -0.34 -12.50 11.92
C PRO A 168 -1.21 -13.12 13.01
N GLU A 169 -1.73 -12.29 13.90
CA GLU A 169 -2.72 -12.70 14.88
C GLU A 169 -4.08 -12.87 14.17
N PHE A 170 -4.63 -14.06 14.26
CA PHE A 170 -5.95 -14.36 13.71
C PHE A 170 -6.98 -14.33 14.84
N GLU A 171 -7.82 -13.31 14.85
CA GLU A 171 -9.08 -13.38 15.59
C GLU A 171 -10.14 -13.98 14.66
N PRO A 172 -10.60 -15.22 14.91
CA PRO A 172 -11.71 -15.76 14.14
C PRO A 172 -12.92 -14.87 14.39
N SER A 173 -13.52 -14.35 13.31
CA SER A 173 -14.81 -13.67 13.41
C SER A 173 -15.83 -14.62 14.03
N ALA A 174 -16.43 -14.18 15.14
CA ALA A 174 -17.49 -14.91 15.84
C ALA A 174 -18.74 -15.05 14.95
#